data_cce4aa844405179e93e9e88d519a08cf
#
_entry.id   cce4aa844405179e93e9e88d519a08cf
#
_cell.length_a   1.000
_cell.length_b   1.000
_cell.length_c   1.000
_cell.angle_alpha   90.00
_cell.angle_beta   90.00
_cell.angle_gamma   90.00
#
_symmetry.space_group_name_H-M   'P 1'
#
loop_
_entity.id
_entity.type
_entity.pdbx_description
1 polymer ?
#
loop_
_entity_poly.entity_id
_entity_poly.type
_entity_poly.pdbx_seq_one_letter_code
_entity_poly.pdbx_strand_id
1 'polypeptide(L)'
;VDAAYRRLLSIDKEFAEEVGKKYADDLREAFRKGREQEKEDYKWEIDFYHGENAKELLGYQMQCLGNRPDSAAFIYNVRYTMDGYIRKAGPNYVLSAGRLIGEQTQIEGKERKRSADIYMSAPRTFQWNITVNLPEGYKAAPEGVEKLNVKVENECGAFIAKAVTENGKLILNILKRYNHKIEPAAK
;
A
#
# COMPACT_ATOMS: atom_id res chain seq x y z
N VAL A 1 -16.43 28.14 18.95
CA VAL A 1 -16.56 27.34 20.18
C VAL A 1 -16.00 28.12 21.39
N ASP A 2 -14.78 28.61 21.34
CA ASP A 2 -14.13 29.38 22.40
C ASP A 2 -14.92 30.63 22.82
N ALA A 3 -15.48 31.37 21.87
CA ALA A 3 -16.25 32.57 22.16
C ALA A 3 -17.58 32.28 22.85
N ALA A 4 -18.28 31.20 22.45
CA ALA A 4 -19.52 30.77 23.09
C ALA A 4 -19.26 30.22 24.50
N TYR A 5 -18.18 29.47 24.69
CA TYR A 5 -17.77 28.96 25.99
C TYR A 5 -17.39 30.08 26.98
N ARG A 6 -16.61 31.06 26.52
CA ARG A 6 -16.27 32.26 27.34
C ARG A 6 -17.53 33.04 27.76
N ARG A 7 -18.51 33.15 26.86
CA ARG A 7 -19.78 33.81 27.17
C ARG A 7 -20.60 33.03 28.20
N LEU A 8 -20.63 31.68 28.12
CA LEU A 8 -21.25 30.83 29.11
C LEU A 8 -20.59 30.99 30.50
N LEU A 9 -19.26 30.97 30.56
CA LEU A 9 -18.50 31.18 31.79
C LEU A 9 -18.82 32.52 32.50
N SER A 10 -19.21 33.57 31.74
CA SER A 10 -19.56 34.86 32.28
C SER A 10 -20.99 34.91 32.86
N ILE A 11 -21.83 33.95 32.53
CA ILE A 11 -23.24 33.88 32.97
C ILE A 11 -23.41 32.93 34.16
N ASP A 12 -22.91 31.70 34.01
CA ASP A 12 -22.99 30.65 35.03
C ASP A 12 -21.76 29.76 34.93
N LYS A 13 -20.86 29.85 35.90
CA LYS A 13 -19.60 29.15 35.90
C LYS A 13 -19.77 27.63 36.02
N GLU A 14 -20.66 27.17 36.90
CA GLU A 14 -20.87 25.73 37.15
C GLU A 14 -21.48 25.06 35.91
N PHE A 15 -22.50 25.64 35.34
CA PHE A 15 -23.10 25.18 34.08
C PHE A 15 -22.13 25.19 32.91
N ALA A 16 -21.32 26.24 32.81
CA ALA A 16 -20.32 26.33 31.73
C ALA A 16 -19.20 25.29 31.88
N GLU A 17 -18.80 24.96 33.11
CA GLU A 17 -17.82 23.88 33.35
C GLU A 17 -18.39 22.50 33.00
N GLU A 18 -19.66 22.23 33.33
CA GLU A 18 -20.35 20.99 32.96
C GLU A 18 -20.48 20.85 31.43
N VAL A 19 -20.95 21.89 30.72
CA VAL A 19 -21.08 21.91 29.27
C VAL A 19 -19.72 21.77 28.60
N GLY A 20 -18.72 22.45 29.13
CA GLY A 20 -17.35 22.37 28.61
C GLY A 20 -16.76 20.98 28.75
N LYS A 21 -17.00 20.30 29.87
CA LYS A 21 -16.57 18.92 30.10
C LYS A 21 -17.25 17.97 29.14
N LYS A 22 -18.56 18.04 29.01
CA LYS A 22 -19.35 17.21 28.10
C LYS A 22 -18.87 17.39 26.66
N TYR A 23 -18.67 18.63 26.20
CA TYR A 23 -18.17 18.93 24.88
C TYR A 23 -16.76 18.36 24.62
N ALA A 24 -15.87 18.44 25.61
CA ALA A 24 -14.54 17.84 25.52
C ALA A 24 -14.59 16.31 25.42
N ASP A 25 -15.50 15.68 26.15
CA ASP A 25 -15.68 14.22 26.10
C ASP A 25 -16.28 13.79 24.75
N ASP A 26 -17.28 14.50 24.23
CA ASP A 26 -17.84 14.26 22.89
C ASP A 26 -16.79 14.40 21.79
N LEU A 27 -15.91 15.41 21.86
CA LEU A 27 -14.80 15.57 20.94
C LEU A 27 -13.80 14.41 21.02
N ARG A 28 -13.41 14.01 22.24
CA ARG A 28 -12.49 12.87 22.42
C ARG A 28 -13.07 11.60 21.81
N GLU A 29 -14.37 11.35 22.03
CA GLU A 29 -15.07 10.21 21.46
C GLU A 29 -15.13 10.28 19.92
N ALA A 30 -15.43 11.44 19.35
CA ALA A 30 -15.43 11.64 17.90
C ALA A 30 -14.04 11.40 17.29
N PHE A 31 -12.97 11.91 17.92
CA PHE A 31 -11.60 11.64 17.50
C PHE A 31 -11.20 10.18 17.64
N ARG A 32 -11.66 9.50 18.68
CA ARG A 32 -11.42 8.06 18.87
C ARG A 32 -12.06 7.25 17.75
N LYS A 33 -13.36 7.49 17.47
CA LYS A 33 -14.09 6.83 16.38
C LYS A 33 -13.46 7.10 15.01
N GLY A 34 -13.05 8.34 14.75
CA GLY A 34 -12.36 8.70 13.51
C GLY A 34 -11.06 7.92 13.31
N ARG A 35 -10.25 7.76 14.36
CA ARG A 35 -9.01 6.97 14.30
C ARG A 35 -9.26 5.47 14.11
N GLU A 36 -10.33 4.93 14.72
CA GLU A 36 -10.70 3.53 14.52
C GLU A 36 -11.13 3.28 13.07
N GLN A 37 -11.95 4.15 12.50
CA GLN A 37 -12.36 4.07 11.10
C GLN A 37 -11.15 4.17 10.16
N GLU A 38 -10.27 5.14 10.38
CA GLU A 38 -9.04 5.30 9.60
C GLU A 38 -8.17 4.03 9.63
N LYS A 39 -8.06 3.39 10.79
CA LYS A 39 -7.35 2.12 10.93
C LYS A 39 -7.97 0.99 10.10
N GLU A 40 -9.30 0.88 10.09
CA GLU A 40 -10.02 -0.13 9.29
C GLU A 40 -9.87 0.15 7.78
N ASP A 41 -9.89 1.42 7.37
CA ASP A 41 -9.69 1.83 5.97
C ASP A 41 -8.30 1.43 5.47
N TYR A 42 -7.24 1.65 6.26
CA TYR A 42 -5.88 1.19 5.91
C TYR A 42 -5.77 -0.33 5.87
N LYS A 43 -6.42 -1.02 6.81
CA LYS A 43 -6.44 -2.48 6.81
C LYS A 43 -7.11 -3.02 5.56
N TRP A 44 -8.26 -2.47 5.18
CA TRP A 44 -8.97 -2.83 3.96
C TRP A 44 -8.09 -2.62 2.71
N GLU A 45 -7.37 -1.51 2.63
CA GLU A 45 -6.46 -1.23 1.52
C GLU A 45 -5.32 -2.26 1.44
N ILE A 46 -4.72 -2.60 2.58
CA ILE A 46 -3.67 -3.62 2.65
C ILE A 46 -4.22 -4.99 2.20
N ASP A 47 -5.39 -5.39 2.69
CA ASP A 47 -6.03 -6.65 2.35
C ASP A 47 -6.38 -6.70 0.86
N PHE A 48 -6.84 -5.60 0.29
CA PHE A 48 -7.10 -5.47 -1.15
C PHE A 48 -5.83 -5.68 -2.00
N TYR A 49 -4.69 -5.08 -1.60
CA TYR A 49 -3.43 -5.24 -2.34
C TYR A 49 -2.78 -6.60 -2.15
N HIS A 50 -2.95 -7.23 -1.01
CA HIS A 50 -2.23 -8.44 -0.63
C HIS A 50 -3.10 -9.70 -0.51
N GLY A 51 -4.40 -9.60 -0.77
CA GLY A 51 -5.32 -10.73 -0.72
C GLY A 51 -5.51 -11.28 0.69
N GLU A 52 -6.01 -10.47 1.61
CA GLU A 52 -6.39 -10.85 3.00
C GLU A 52 -5.27 -11.50 3.84
N ASN A 53 -4.01 -11.10 3.59
CA ASN A 53 -2.87 -11.64 4.34
C ASN A 53 -2.39 -10.73 5.49
N ALA A 54 -2.99 -9.55 5.64
CA ALA A 54 -2.66 -8.65 6.73
C ALA A 54 -3.26 -9.17 8.04
N LYS A 55 -2.41 -9.43 9.05
CA LYS A 55 -2.84 -9.87 10.38
C LYS A 55 -3.09 -8.70 11.30
N GLU A 56 -2.15 -7.80 11.39
CA GLU A 56 -2.16 -6.72 12.36
C GLU A 56 -1.59 -5.45 11.75
N LEU A 57 -2.30 -4.35 11.93
CA LEU A 57 -1.83 -3.01 11.64
C LEU A 57 -1.05 -2.47 12.85
N LEU A 58 0.27 -2.36 12.72
CA LEU A 58 1.17 -1.92 13.79
C LEU A 58 1.28 -0.39 13.88
N GLY A 59 0.98 0.32 12.80
CA GLY A 59 0.98 1.77 12.77
C GLY A 59 0.73 2.31 11.36
N TYR A 60 0.23 3.54 11.31
CA TYR A 60 0.03 4.29 10.08
C TYR A 60 0.30 5.77 10.32
N GLN A 61 0.68 6.47 9.27
CA GLN A 61 0.93 7.90 9.30
C GLN A 61 0.70 8.52 7.94
N MET A 62 -0.25 9.42 7.85
CA MET A 62 -0.44 10.28 6.69
C MET A 62 0.64 11.36 6.67
N GLN A 63 1.39 11.45 5.57
CA GLN A 63 2.42 12.48 5.37
C GLN A 63 1.92 13.61 4.48
N CYS A 64 1.20 13.29 3.41
CA CYS A 64 0.68 14.27 2.46
C CYS A 64 -0.66 13.80 1.88
N LEU A 65 -1.66 14.67 1.91
CA LEU A 65 -3.00 14.39 1.37
C LEU A 65 -3.09 14.50 -0.15
N GLY A 66 -2.12 15.15 -0.81
CA GLY A 66 -2.13 15.31 -2.26
C GLY A 66 -3.33 16.07 -2.82
N ASN A 67 -4.04 16.86 -2.00
CA ASN A 67 -5.32 17.49 -2.33
C ASN A 67 -5.21 18.92 -2.91
N ARG A 68 -3.98 19.39 -3.15
CA ARG A 68 -3.74 20.68 -3.78
C ARG A 68 -3.13 20.50 -5.17
N PRO A 69 -3.44 21.35 -6.14
CA PRO A 69 -2.89 21.24 -7.50
C PRO A 69 -1.35 21.31 -7.57
N ASP A 70 -0.75 21.99 -6.61
CA ASP A 70 0.69 22.17 -6.43
C ASP A 70 1.32 21.21 -5.42
N SER A 71 0.50 20.35 -4.80
CA SER A 71 1.00 19.42 -3.79
C SER A 71 1.59 18.17 -4.45
N ALA A 72 2.59 17.64 -3.79
CA ALA A 72 3.11 16.31 -4.08
C ALA A 72 2.01 15.25 -4.02
N ALA A 73 2.33 14.05 -4.45
CA ALA A 73 1.46 12.89 -4.38
C ALA A 73 0.88 12.65 -2.98
N PHE A 74 -0.24 11.93 -2.93
CA PHE A 74 -0.74 11.33 -1.69
C PHE A 74 0.31 10.39 -1.11
N ILE A 75 0.77 10.65 0.12
CA ILE A 75 1.86 9.91 0.75
C ILE A 75 1.44 9.49 2.15
N TYR A 76 1.51 8.21 2.41
CA TYR A 76 1.31 7.65 3.74
C TYR A 76 2.29 6.50 4.02
N ASN A 77 2.55 6.26 5.30
CA ASN A 77 3.34 5.14 5.78
C ASN A 77 2.44 4.19 6.54
N VAL A 78 2.57 2.91 6.26
CA VAL A 78 1.86 1.84 6.98
C VAL A 78 2.86 0.79 7.42
N ARG A 79 2.70 0.30 8.65
CA ARG A 79 3.47 -0.80 9.20
C ARG A 79 2.52 -1.89 9.68
N TYR A 80 2.69 -3.08 9.19
CA TYR A 80 1.79 -4.21 9.45
C TYR A 80 2.52 -5.55 9.39
N THR A 81 1.86 -6.60 9.88
CA THR A 81 2.32 -7.99 9.78
C THR A 81 1.52 -8.74 8.72
N MET A 82 2.18 -9.64 8.01
CA MET A 82 1.58 -10.47 6.98
C MET A 82 2.05 -11.92 7.11
N ASP A 83 1.19 -12.85 6.69
CA ASP A 83 1.53 -14.26 6.54
C ASP A 83 1.60 -14.70 5.07
N GLY A 84 2.13 -15.90 4.87
CA GLY A 84 2.11 -16.56 3.57
C GLY A 84 3.16 -16.09 2.56
N TYR A 85 4.00 -15.11 2.90
CA TYR A 85 5.05 -14.60 2.02
C TYR A 85 6.36 -15.37 2.14
N ILE A 86 6.60 -15.96 3.30
CA ILE A 86 7.80 -16.74 3.60
C ILE A 86 7.37 -18.14 4.01
N ARG A 87 7.94 -19.14 3.34
CA ARG A 87 7.71 -20.56 3.63
C ARG A 87 9.04 -21.23 3.98
N LYS A 88 9.06 -21.99 5.06
CA LYS A 88 10.22 -22.82 5.41
C LYS A 88 10.29 -24.04 4.49
N ALA A 89 11.46 -24.33 3.96
CA ALA A 89 11.76 -25.48 3.10
C ALA A 89 13.07 -26.14 3.56
N GLY A 90 12.96 -27.06 4.51
CA GLY A 90 14.10 -27.65 5.19
C GLY A 90 14.92 -26.59 5.96
N PRO A 91 16.23 -26.46 5.73
CA PRO A 91 17.07 -25.45 6.35
C PRO A 91 16.91 -24.05 5.70
N ASN A 92 16.19 -23.98 4.58
CA ASN A 92 16.04 -22.76 3.78
C ASN A 92 14.67 -22.11 3.96
N TYR A 93 14.55 -20.86 3.48
CA TYR A 93 13.30 -20.14 3.36
C TYR A 93 13.05 -19.76 1.91
N VAL A 94 11.79 -19.86 1.49
CA VAL A 94 11.34 -19.41 0.17
C VAL A 94 10.48 -18.15 0.34
N LEU A 95 10.93 -17.04 -0.23
CA LEU A 95 10.19 -15.80 -0.30
C LEU A 95 9.37 -15.73 -1.59
N SER A 96 8.07 -15.52 -1.47
CA SER A 96 7.17 -15.27 -2.60
C SER A 96 7.26 -13.81 -3.05
N ALA A 97 8.41 -13.42 -3.63
CA ALA A 97 8.71 -12.02 -3.96
C ALA A 97 7.67 -11.36 -4.90
N GLY A 98 7.13 -12.13 -5.85
CA GLY A 98 6.11 -11.63 -6.78
C GLY A 98 4.80 -11.18 -6.10
N ARG A 99 4.47 -11.74 -4.94
CA ARG A 99 3.28 -11.33 -4.17
C ARG A 99 3.46 -9.99 -3.46
N LEU A 100 4.68 -9.51 -3.28
CA LEU A 100 4.96 -8.23 -2.64
C LEU A 100 4.47 -7.02 -3.45
N ILE A 101 4.21 -7.19 -4.74
CA ILE A 101 3.64 -6.16 -5.62
C ILE A 101 2.12 -6.29 -5.81
N GLY A 102 1.47 -7.06 -4.96
CA GLY A 102 0.05 -7.36 -5.06
C GLY A 102 -0.26 -8.42 -6.11
N GLU A 103 -1.52 -8.82 -6.16
CA GLU A 103 -1.99 -9.81 -7.11
C GLU A 103 -1.93 -9.27 -8.55
N GLN A 104 -1.35 -10.07 -9.45
CA GLN A 104 -1.22 -9.70 -10.85
C GLN A 104 -2.24 -10.48 -11.66
N THR A 105 -2.91 -9.80 -12.59
CA THR A 105 -3.84 -10.45 -13.53
C THR A 105 -3.11 -11.51 -14.34
N GLN A 106 -3.56 -12.74 -14.23
CA GLN A 106 -3.08 -13.84 -15.04
C GLN A 106 -4.04 -14.04 -16.22
N ILE A 107 -3.48 -14.01 -17.43
CA ILE A 107 -4.25 -14.25 -18.66
C ILE A 107 -3.94 -15.65 -19.15
N GLU A 108 -4.95 -16.53 -19.12
CA GLU A 108 -4.82 -17.88 -19.64
C GLU A 108 -4.80 -17.94 -21.17
N GLY A 109 -4.36 -19.08 -21.73
CA GLY A 109 -4.14 -19.22 -23.18
C GLY A 109 -5.34 -18.89 -24.07
N LYS A 110 -6.56 -19.13 -23.60
CA LYS A 110 -7.82 -18.79 -24.31
C LYS A 110 -8.08 -17.28 -24.32
N GLU A 111 -7.75 -16.58 -23.23
CA GLU A 111 -7.96 -15.15 -23.05
C GLU A 111 -6.93 -14.30 -23.82
N ARG A 112 -5.80 -14.91 -24.23
CA ARG A 112 -4.81 -14.25 -25.11
C ARG A 112 -5.35 -13.96 -26.50
N LYS A 113 -6.36 -14.77 -26.95
CA LYS A 113 -7.08 -14.54 -28.22
C LYS A 113 -8.38 -13.79 -27.94
N ARG A 114 -8.26 -12.58 -27.44
CA ARG A 114 -9.41 -11.72 -27.15
C ARG A 114 -10.03 -11.14 -28.41
N SER A 115 -11.35 -11.05 -28.44
CA SER A 115 -12.12 -10.36 -29.48
C SER A 115 -12.50 -8.92 -29.11
N ALA A 116 -12.29 -8.54 -27.84
CA ALA A 116 -12.62 -7.22 -27.33
C ALA A 116 -11.34 -6.42 -26.99
N ASP A 117 -11.42 -5.10 -27.17
CA ASP A 117 -10.37 -4.19 -26.75
C ASP A 117 -10.27 -4.14 -25.23
N ILE A 118 -9.06 -3.86 -24.72
CA ILE A 118 -8.86 -3.57 -23.30
C ILE A 118 -8.93 -2.06 -23.13
N TYR A 119 -9.82 -1.63 -22.22
CA TYR A 119 -9.94 -0.23 -21.83
C TYR A 119 -9.40 -0.02 -20.42
N MET A 120 -8.58 1.00 -20.25
CA MET A 120 -8.06 1.49 -18.99
C MET A 120 -8.47 2.96 -18.82
N SER A 121 -8.79 3.38 -17.60
CA SER A 121 -9.20 4.76 -17.33
C SER A 121 -8.12 5.79 -17.71
N ALA A 122 -6.85 5.43 -17.54
CA ALA A 122 -5.67 6.24 -17.92
C ALA A 122 -4.44 5.36 -18.14
N PRO A 123 -3.45 5.82 -18.92
CA PRO A 123 -2.09 5.29 -18.87
C PRO A 123 -1.55 5.43 -17.45
N ARG A 124 -0.80 4.44 -16.97
CA ARG A 124 -0.32 4.46 -15.58
C ARG A 124 1.02 3.75 -15.42
N THR A 125 1.78 4.21 -14.45
CA THR A 125 3.05 3.62 -14.04
C THR A 125 2.97 3.25 -12.58
N PHE A 126 3.38 2.04 -12.26
CA PHE A 126 3.61 1.56 -10.91
C PHE A 126 5.10 1.35 -10.70
N GLN A 127 5.59 1.75 -9.56
CA GLN A 127 6.98 1.54 -9.18
C GLN A 127 7.04 1.02 -7.74
N TRP A 128 7.80 -0.04 -7.54
CA TRP A 128 8.06 -0.62 -6.23
C TRP A 128 9.55 -0.66 -5.97
N ASN A 129 9.94 -0.16 -4.82
CA ASN A 129 11.30 -0.26 -4.29
C ASN A 129 11.20 -1.09 -3.01
N ILE A 130 11.56 -2.37 -3.10
CA ILE A 130 11.37 -3.34 -2.03
C ILE A 130 12.74 -3.70 -1.46
N THR A 131 12.87 -3.59 -0.14
CA THR A 131 14.06 -4.03 0.58
C THR A 131 13.68 -5.12 1.57
N VAL A 132 14.24 -6.30 1.40
CA VAL A 132 14.09 -7.42 2.32
C VAL A 132 15.36 -7.57 3.14
N ASN A 133 15.27 -7.38 4.44
CA ASN A 133 16.38 -7.65 5.34
C ASN A 133 16.51 -9.16 5.53
N LEU A 134 17.67 -9.71 5.19
CA LEU A 134 17.95 -11.13 5.39
C LEU A 134 18.34 -11.37 6.84
N PRO A 135 17.81 -12.42 7.50
CA PRO A 135 18.23 -12.76 8.85
C PRO A 135 19.74 -13.07 8.91
N GLU A 136 20.33 -12.91 10.07
CA GLU A 136 21.74 -13.23 10.28
C GLU A 136 22.02 -14.71 9.91
N GLY A 137 23.11 -14.94 9.20
CA GLY A 137 23.49 -16.27 8.72
C GLY A 137 22.79 -16.71 7.43
N TYR A 138 21.82 -15.95 6.91
CA TYR A 138 21.14 -16.26 5.66
C TYR A 138 21.64 -15.41 4.49
N LYS A 139 21.63 -16.03 3.29
CA LYS A 139 21.96 -15.35 2.03
C LYS A 139 20.89 -15.67 1.00
N ALA A 140 20.59 -14.73 0.13
CA ALA A 140 19.73 -14.99 -1.01
C ALA A 140 20.48 -15.91 -2.00
N ALA A 141 19.81 -16.96 -2.48
CA ALA A 141 20.39 -17.86 -3.48
C ALA A 141 20.57 -17.11 -4.82
N PRO A 142 21.79 -17.12 -5.40
CA PRO A 142 22.05 -16.38 -6.65
C PRO A 142 21.08 -16.70 -7.78
N GLU A 143 20.75 -17.97 -7.97
CA GLU A 143 19.78 -18.44 -8.96
C GLU A 143 18.36 -17.89 -8.73
N GLY A 144 17.97 -17.70 -7.45
CA GLY A 144 16.71 -17.06 -7.10
C GLY A 144 16.70 -15.59 -7.41
N VAL A 145 17.80 -14.90 -7.14
CA VAL A 145 17.97 -13.47 -7.47
C VAL A 145 17.98 -13.24 -8.98
N GLU A 146 18.65 -14.10 -9.72
CA GLU A 146 18.72 -14.02 -11.18
C GLU A 146 17.32 -14.13 -11.82
N LYS A 147 16.49 -15.06 -11.36
CA LYS A 147 15.11 -15.24 -11.85
C LYS A 147 14.20 -14.03 -11.59
N LEU A 148 14.54 -13.17 -10.65
CA LEU A 148 13.80 -11.94 -10.37
C LEU A 148 14.21 -10.79 -11.33
N ASN A 149 15.27 -10.95 -12.11
CA ASN A 149 15.67 -9.99 -13.13
C ASN A 149 14.89 -10.25 -14.42
N VAL A 150 13.89 -9.43 -14.67
CA VAL A 150 12.98 -9.57 -15.81
C VAL A 150 12.91 -8.26 -16.56
N LYS A 151 12.97 -8.31 -17.88
CA LYS A 151 12.70 -7.16 -18.74
C LYS A 151 11.78 -7.58 -19.86
N VAL A 152 10.57 -7.03 -19.86
CA VAL A 152 9.62 -7.10 -20.98
C VAL A 152 9.22 -5.68 -21.32
N GLU A 153 9.41 -5.25 -22.55
CA GLU A 153 9.08 -3.90 -22.99
C GLU A 153 8.64 -3.95 -24.46
N ASN A 154 7.53 -3.28 -24.75
CA ASN A 154 6.98 -3.13 -26.10
C ASN A 154 6.19 -1.80 -26.17
N GLU A 155 5.50 -1.56 -27.28
CA GLU A 155 4.69 -0.36 -27.49
C GLU A 155 3.54 -0.20 -26.47
N CYS A 156 2.95 -1.31 -26.00
CA CYS A 156 1.84 -1.30 -25.05
C CYS A 156 2.30 -0.95 -23.63
N GLY A 157 3.54 -1.26 -23.26
CA GLY A 157 4.04 -1.01 -21.91
C GLY A 157 5.36 -1.68 -21.59
N ALA A 158 5.67 -1.70 -20.30
CA ALA A 158 6.88 -2.32 -19.78
C ALA A 158 6.64 -3.03 -18.45
N PHE A 159 7.34 -4.12 -18.24
CA PHE A 159 7.58 -4.73 -16.93
C PHE A 159 9.07 -4.97 -16.79
N ILE A 160 9.69 -4.23 -15.89
CA ILE A 160 11.14 -4.30 -15.65
C ILE A 160 11.34 -4.54 -14.16
N ALA A 161 11.96 -5.65 -13.80
CA ALA A 161 12.35 -5.98 -12.44
C ALA A 161 13.87 -6.17 -12.39
N LYS A 162 14.50 -5.57 -11.37
CA LYS A 162 15.92 -5.71 -11.08
C LYS A 162 16.09 -6.10 -9.62
N ALA A 163 16.82 -7.18 -9.37
CA ALA A 163 17.11 -7.69 -8.05
C ALA A 163 18.62 -7.75 -7.83
N VAL A 164 19.07 -7.25 -6.69
CA VAL A 164 20.46 -7.33 -6.25
C VAL A 164 20.52 -7.70 -4.77
N THR A 165 21.61 -8.31 -4.36
CA THR A 165 21.88 -8.59 -2.94
C THR A 165 23.07 -7.77 -2.49
N GLU A 166 22.86 -6.95 -1.48
CA GLU A 166 23.89 -6.06 -0.94
C GLU A 166 23.71 -5.90 0.58
N ASN A 167 24.79 -5.94 1.33
CA ASN A 167 24.84 -5.68 2.77
C ASN A 167 23.78 -6.46 3.59
N GLY A 168 23.60 -7.76 3.31
CA GLY A 168 22.60 -8.59 3.98
C GLY A 168 21.15 -8.28 3.62
N LYS A 169 20.92 -7.60 2.50
CA LYS A 169 19.60 -7.23 1.99
C LYS A 169 19.39 -7.74 0.58
N LEU A 170 18.19 -8.13 0.28
CA LEU A 170 17.72 -8.31 -1.10
C LEU A 170 16.94 -7.04 -1.48
N ILE A 171 17.37 -6.37 -2.52
CA ILE A 171 16.78 -5.12 -3.04
C ILE A 171 16.16 -5.42 -4.40
N LEU A 172 14.85 -5.12 -4.53
CA LEU A 172 14.11 -5.26 -5.77
C LEU A 172 13.57 -3.91 -6.20
N ASN A 173 13.87 -3.51 -7.43
CA ASN A 173 13.31 -2.34 -8.08
C ASN A 173 12.44 -2.81 -9.24
N ILE A 174 11.15 -2.54 -9.19
CA ILE A 174 10.18 -3.02 -10.17
C ILE A 174 9.45 -1.83 -10.76
N LEU A 175 9.39 -1.78 -12.09
CA LEU A 175 8.59 -0.84 -12.86
C LEU A 175 7.57 -1.61 -13.69
N LYS A 176 6.31 -1.21 -13.60
CA LYS A 176 5.22 -1.67 -14.49
C LYS A 176 4.55 -0.46 -15.11
N ARG A 177 4.50 -0.39 -16.42
CA ARG A 177 3.97 0.74 -17.16
C ARG A 177 2.98 0.28 -18.21
N TYR A 178 1.87 0.98 -18.33
CA TYR A 178 0.89 0.88 -19.41
C TYR A 178 0.89 2.19 -20.17
N ASN A 179 1.20 2.13 -21.48
CA ASN A 179 1.39 3.32 -22.30
C ASN A 179 0.08 3.88 -22.84
N HIS A 180 -0.92 3.03 -23.07
CA HIS A 180 -2.15 3.41 -23.75
C HIS A 180 -3.38 3.25 -22.86
N LYS A 181 -4.39 4.03 -23.18
CA LYS A 181 -5.72 3.93 -22.57
C LYS A 181 -6.54 2.79 -23.18
N ILE A 182 -6.31 2.50 -24.46
CA ILE A 182 -6.99 1.46 -25.20
C ILE A 182 -5.95 0.57 -25.86
N GLU A 183 -6.06 -0.73 -25.65
CA GLU A 183 -5.27 -1.75 -26.35
C GLU A 183 -6.23 -2.55 -27.25
N PRO A 184 -6.15 -2.39 -28.57
CA PRO A 184 -7.02 -3.07 -29.50
C PRO A 184 -6.90 -4.60 -29.39
N ALA A 185 -7.99 -5.30 -29.67
CA ALA A 185 -7.94 -6.74 -29.85
C ALA A 185 -7.02 -7.08 -31.04
N ALA A 186 -6.25 -8.14 -30.91
CA ALA A 186 -5.49 -8.66 -32.03
C ALA A 186 -6.49 -9.07 -33.14
N LYS A 187 -6.33 -8.52 -34.32
CA LYS A 187 -7.13 -8.89 -35.51
C LYS A 187 -6.69 -10.24 -36.05
#